data_fe0e8b25621603f0f5df40f36c607db0
#
_entry.id   fe0e8b25621603f0f5df40f36c607db0
#
_cell.length_a   1.000
_cell.length_b   1.000
_cell.length_c   1.000
_cell.angle_alpha   90.00
_cell.angle_beta   90.00
_cell.angle_gamma   90.00
#
_symmetry.space_group_name_H-M   'P 1'
#
loop_
_entity.id
_entity.type
_entity.pdbx_description
1 polymer ?
#
loop_
_entity_poly.entity_id
_entity_poly.type
_entity_poly.pdbx_seq_one_letter_code
_entity_poly.pdbx_strand_id
1 'polypeptide(L)'
;VAQDNQYSQFYANKLYLNPAFTGTEICPRIILGFRDQWPGLTGEYVSYSASYDQSVNKTGFGIIFNGDDAGKGVLKTNTISAIMSPKVQLTNAYTLSFAVSAGIIQKKMDHSTLVFPNQINSDGPNSVPQEINSDVSKITPDISTGMLLYSSDVYVGYSMHHVLQPNNILLGPAGLLYRRHTMHLGTNISLPKFPGITNKDLAKLAPQIVFQKQGPHTEMNFGMYFFKSKFTTGLWYRGEDALILVVGVQSNKYSFGFSYDATISKLSDQSLGALEISASYKFNCVSRSKNINRIDCPSF
;
A
#
# COMPACT_ATOMS: atom_id res chain seq x y z
N VAL A 1 -15.56 -12.87 -1.45
CA VAL A 1 -14.12 -13.11 -1.63
C VAL A 1 -13.39 -11.99 -0.91
N ALA A 2 -12.56 -12.32 0.12
CA ALA A 2 -11.78 -11.30 0.82
C ALA A 2 -10.69 -10.77 -0.15
N GLN A 3 -10.67 -9.47 -0.35
CA GLN A 3 -9.63 -8.74 -1.07
C GLN A 3 -8.72 -8.06 -0.05
N ASP A 4 -7.47 -7.83 -0.44
CA ASP A 4 -6.56 -7.03 0.35
C ASP A 4 -6.93 -5.55 0.29
N ASN A 5 -6.42 -4.78 1.25
CA ASN A 5 -6.59 -3.33 1.29
C ASN A 5 -6.11 -2.69 -0.01
N GLN A 6 -6.83 -1.69 -0.46
CA GLN A 6 -6.42 -0.86 -1.59
C GLN A 6 -5.92 0.49 -1.07
N TYR A 7 -4.74 0.90 -1.51
CA TYR A 7 -4.20 2.24 -1.25
C TYR A 7 -4.12 3.02 -2.55
N SER A 8 -4.35 4.33 -2.46
CA SER A 8 -4.31 5.24 -3.62
C SER A 8 -2.99 6.00 -3.71
N GLN A 9 -2.31 6.18 -2.58
CA GLN A 9 -1.00 6.80 -2.52
C GLN A 9 0.11 5.74 -2.68
N PHE A 10 0.29 5.24 -3.92
CA PHE A 10 1.29 4.21 -4.20
C PHE A 10 2.71 4.62 -3.80
N TYR A 11 3.03 5.91 -3.86
CA TYR A 11 4.32 6.45 -3.45
C TYR A 11 4.56 6.35 -1.93
N ALA A 12 3.51 6.41 -1.13
CA ALA A 12 3.58 6.28 0.33
C ALA A 12 3.56 4.81 0.78
N ASN A 13 2.91 3.93 0.03
CA ASN A 13 2.74 2.52 0.39
C ASN A 13 3.60 1.57 -0.48
N LYS A 14 4.85 1.98 -0.79
CA LYS A 14 5.75 1.24 -1.67
C LYS A 14 6.03 -0.20 -1.20
N LEU A 15 6.26 -0.42 0.10
CA LEU A 15 6.55 -1.73 0.65
C LEU A 15 5.36 -2.68 0.55
N TYR A 16 4.14 -2.14 0.66
CA TYR A 16 2.91 -2.87 0.45
C TYR A 16 2.67 -3.21 -1.02
N LEU A 17 3.05 -2.32 -1.93
CA LEU A 17 2.97 -2.55 -3.37
C LEU A 17 3.94 -3.65 -3.82
N ASN A 18 5.21 -3.53 -3.39
CA ASN A 18 6.26 -4.50 -3.70
C ASN A 18 7.34 -4.47 -2.62
N PRO A 19 7.57 -5.59 -1.91
CA PRO A 19 8.59 -5.67 -0.87
C PRO A 19 10.01 -5.38 -1.38
N ALA A 20 10.29 -5.48 -2.69
CA ALA A 20 11.59 -5.18 -3.27
C ALA A 20 11.97 -3.68 -3.25
N PHE A 21 11.04 -2.78 -2.89
CA PHE A 21 11.34 -1.38 -2.59
C PHE A 21 12.05 -1.17 -1.24
N THR A 22 12.12 -2.20 -0.40
CA THR A 22 12.73 -2.10 0.93
C THR A 22 14.20 -1.69 0.82
N GLY A 23 14.56 -0.61 1.52
CA GLY A 23 15.92 -0.05 1.51
C GLY A 23 16.38 0.49 0.16
N THR A 24 15.47 0.83 -0.76
CA THR A 24 15.84 1.54 -2.01
C THR A 24 16.25 2.99 -1.73
N GLU A 25 15.82 3.55 -0.63
CA GLU A 25 16.33 4.83 -0.12
C GLU A 25 17.59 4.59 0.74
N ILE A 26 18.53 5.53 0.71
CA ILE A 26 19.79 5.43 1.47
C ILE A 26 19.54 5.56 2.97
N CYS A 27 18.68 6.51 3.35
CA CYS A 27 18.39 6.81 4.75
C CYS A 27 17.25 5.97 5.29
N PRO A 28 17.31 5.54 6.56
CA PRO A 28 16.19 4.90 7.21
C PRO A 28 14.96 5.81 7.17
N ARG A 29 13.78 5.20 7.00
CA ARG A 29 12.52 5.97 7.01
C ARG A 29 11.40 5.20 7.69
N ILE A 30 10.46 5.99 8.25
CA ILE A 30 9.15 5.51 8.70
C ILE A 30 8.11 6.14 7.79
N ILE A 31 7.09 5.36 7.44
CA ILE A 31 5.92 5.84 6.71
C ILE A 31 4.68 5.36 7.45
N LEU A 32 3.73 6.26 7.63
CA LEU A 32 2.42 6.01 8.21
C LEU A 32 1.36 6.35 7.17
N GLY A 33 0.33 5.55 7.08
CA GLY A 33 -0.81 5.75 6.20
C GLY A 33 -2.13 5.47 6.92
N PHE A 34 -3.14 6.23 6.58
CA PHE A 34 -4.51 6.06 7.03
C PHE A 34 -5.43 6.28 5.83
N ARG A 35 -6.39 5.38 5.64
CA ARG A 35 -7.39 5.44 4.57
C ARG A 35 -8.76 5.14 5.14
N ASP A 36 -9.71 6.00 4.81
CA ASP A 36 -11.13 5.82 5.10
C ASP A 36 -11.87 5.72 3.76
N GLN A 37 -12.46 4.58 3.50
CA GLN A 37 -13.19 4.29 2.29
C GLN A 37 -14.68 4.16 2.60
N TRP A 38 -15.49 4.92 1.87
CA TRP A 38 -16.93 5.03 2.02
C TRP A 38 -17.37 5.53 3.41
N PRO A 39 -16.82 6.68 3.87
CA PRO A 39 -17.16 7.23 5.17
C PRO A 39 -18.67 7.42 5.30
N GLY A 40 -19.20 7.02 6.46
CA GLY A 40 -20.62 7.16 6.77
C GLY A 40 -21.54 6.06 6.26
N LEU A 41 -21.05 5.11 5.44
CA LEU A 41 -21.82 3.93 5.05
C LEU A 41 -21.75 2.83 6.14
N THR A 42 -22.73 1.93 6.13
CA THR A 42 -22.70 0.74 7.01
C THR A 42 -21.55 -0.21 6.66
N GLY A 43 -21.06 -0.15 5.44
CA GLY A 43 -19.91 -0.89 4.93
C GLY A 43 -18.59 -0.10 4.91
N GLU A 44 -18.45 0.93 5.78
CA GLU A 44 -17.23 1.71 5.95
C GLU A 44 -15.99 0.82 6.13
N TYR A 45 -14.91 1.20 5.46
CA TYR A 45 -13.67 0.44 5.44
C TYR A 45 -12.52 1.35 5.85
N VAL A 46 -11.95 1.11 7.02
CA VAL A 46 -10.83 1.88 7.55
C VAL A 46 -9.57 1.05 7.48
N SER A 47 -8.53 1.58 6.82
CA SER A 47 -7.24 0.92 6.71
C SER A 47 -6.13 1.81 7.27
N TYR A 48 -5.16 1.20 7.92
CA TYR A 48 -3.99 1.89 8.43
C TYR A 48 -2.74 1.09 8.16
N SER A 49 -1.65 1.78 7.87
CA SER A 49 -0.36 1.19 7.59
C SER A 49 0.76 1.89 8.34
N ALA A 50 1.75 1.11 8.72
CA ALA A 50 3.00 1.62 9.27
C ALA A 50 4.15 0.80 8.70
N SER A 51 5.19 1.45 8.21
CA SER A 51 6.35 0.75 7.70
C SER A 51 7.64 1.44 8.12
N TYR A 52 8.67 0.64 8.33
CA TYR A 52 10.03 1.08 8.53
C TYR A 52 10.95 0.33 7.57
N ASP A 53 11.85 1.04 6.91
CA ASP A 53 12.87 0.39 6.11
C ASP A 53 14.20 1.13 6.17
N GLN A 54 15.27 0.36 6.00
CA GLN A 54 16.63 0.87 5.92
C GLN A 54 17.48 0.02 4.98
N SER A 55 18.53 0.63 4.45
CA SER A 55 19.54 -0.06 3.67
C SER A 55 20.78 -0.30 4.52
N VAL A 56 21.20 -1.55 4.61
CA VAL A 56 22.46 -1.95 5.28
C VAL A 56 23.32 -2.63 4.22
N ASN A 57 24.42 -1.99 3.83
CA ASN A 57 25.27 -2.40 2.72
C ASN A 57 24.44 -2.55 1.42
N LYS A 58 24.40 -3.76 0.84
CA LYS A 58 23.65 -4.09 -0.38
C LYS A 58 22.29 -4.73 -0.11
N THR A 59 21.82 -4.72 1.15
CA THR A 59 20.57 -5.38 1.52
C THR A 59 19.65 -4.39 2.21
N GLY A 60 18.40 -4.34 1.77
CA GLY A 60 17.33 -3.64 2.46
C GLY A 60 16.73 -4.52 3.56
N PHE A 61 16.42 -3.93 4.70
CA PHE A 61 15.66 -4.54 5.78
C PHE A 61 14.48 -3.65 6.11
N GLY A 62 13.33 -4.25 6.33
CA GLY A 62 12.11 -3.52 6.64
C GLY A 62 11.13 -4.34 7.45
N ILE A 63 10.19 -3.63 8.03
CA ILE A 63 9.02 -4.18 8.69
C ILE A 63 7.81 -3.38 8.21
N ILE A 64 6.71 -4.07 7.96
CA ILE A 64 5.45 -3.45 7.59
C ILE A 64 4.32 -4.02 8.46
N PHE A 65 3.46 -3.12 8.91
CA PHE A 65 2.22 -3.42 9.58
C PHE A 65 1.07 -2.82 8.77
N ASN A 66 0.04 -3.62 8.52
CA ASN A 66 -1.21 -3.17 7.92
C ASN A 66 -2.36 -3.64 8.79
N GLY A 67 -3.28 -2.76 9.04
CA GLY A 67 -4.53 -3.06 9.72
C GLY A 67 -5.71 -2.63 8.87
N ASP A 68 -6.80 -3.35 9.03
CA ASP A 68 -8.00 -3.20 8.25
C ASP A 68 -9.22 -3.49 9.12
N ASP A 69 -10.16 -2.58 9.09
CA ASP A 69 -11.41 -2.65 9.84
C ASP A 69 -12.57 -2.48 8.85
N ALA A 70 -13.35 -3.53 8.67
CA ALA A 70 -14.49 -3.54 7.78
C ALA A 70 -15.80 -3.63 8.59
N GLY A 71 -16.78 -2.81 8.23
CA GLY A 71 -18.09 -2.83 8.83
C GLY A 71 -18.09 -2.37 10.28
N LYS A 72 -17.34 -1.30 10.60
CA LYS A 72 -17.30 -0.68 11.94
C LYS A 72 -16.89 -1.66 13.06
N GLY A 73 -15.85 -2.43 12.81
CA GLY A 73 -15.27 -3.35 13.80
C GLY A 73 -15.74 -4.79 13.69
N VAL A 74 -16.68 -5.11 12.82
CA VAL A 74 -17.16 -6.48 12.62
C VAL A 74 -16.06 -7.40 12.14
N LEU A 75 -15.26 -6.97 11.18
CA LEU A 75 -14.16 -7.76 10.63
C LEU A 75 -12.86 -6.96 10.68
N LYS A 76 -11.91 -7.45 11.47
CA LYS A 76 -10.57 -6.85 11.58
C LYS A 76 -9.51 -7.79 11.02
N THR A 77 -8.64 -7.25 10.19
CA THR A 77 -7.49 -7.98 9.66
C THR A 77 -6.22 -7.19 9.98
N ASN A 78 -5.28 -7.81 10.69
CA ASN A 78 -3.98 -7.21 10.98
C ASN A 78 -2.89 -8.08 10.37
N THR A 79 -1.94 -7.46 9.70
CA THR A 79 -0.78 -8.14 9.10
C THR A 79 0.49 -7.48 9.58
N ILE A 80 1.45 -8.28 10.03
CA ILE A 80 2.80 -7.81 10.32
C ILE A 80 3.80 -8.68 9.58
N SER A 81 4.75 -8.07 8.88
CA SER A 81 5.75 -8.79 8.09
C SER A 81 7.12 -8.14 8.17
N ALA A 82 8.15 -8.98 8.27
CA ALA A 82 9.55 -8.58 8.12
C ALA A 82 10.00 -8.82 6.68
N ILE A 83 10.80 -7.91 6.16
CA ILE A 83 11.23 -7.91 4.75
C ILE A 83 12.74 -7.87 4.68
N MET A 84 13.31 -8.71 3.82
CA MET A 84 14.71 -8.68 3.43
C MET A 84 14.80 -8.54 1.91
N SER A 85 15.62 -7.57 1.46
CA SER A 85 15.72 -7.21 0.04
C SER A 85 17.17 -7.02 -0.40
N PRO A 86 17.88 -8.11 -0.76
CA PRO A 86 19.22 -8.03 -1.34
C PRO A 86 19.18 -7.35 -2.72
N LYS A 87 20.22 -6.58 -3.01
CA LYS A 87 20.38 -5.78 -4.22
C LYS A 87 21.65 -6.17 -4.97
N VAL A 88 21.52 -6.31 -6.28
CA VAL A 88 22.62 -6.60 -7.21
C VAL A 88 22.71 -5.46 -8.20
N GLN A 89 23.83 -4.78 -8.23
CA GLN A 89 24.12 -3.79 -9.26
C GLN A 89 24.53 -4.52 -10.54
N LEU A 90 23.65 -4.45 -11.56
CA LEU A 90 23.90 -5.10 -12.85
C LEU A 90 24.86 -4.28 -13.73
N THR A 91 24.67 -2.96 -13.70
CA THR A 91 25.51 -1.99 -14.41
C THR A 91 25.68 -0.74 -13.55
N ASN A 92 26.47 0.23 -14.00
CA ASN A 92 26.57 1.53 -13.32
C ASN A 92 25.25 2.32 -13.29
N ALA A 93 24.26 1.95 -14.12
CA ALA A 93 22.97 2.64 -14.23
C ALA A 93 21.80 1.83 -13.67
N TYR A 94 21.91 0.51 -13.56
CA TYR A 94 20.80 -0.37 -13.19
C TYR A 94 21.10 -1.24 -11.99
N THR A 95 20.15 -1.28 -11.06
CA THR A 95 20.17 -2.15 -9.88
C THR A 95 18.95 -3.07 -9.90
N LEU A 96 19.18 -4.34 -9.62
CA LEU A 96 18.14 -5.35 -9.43
C LEU A 96 18.01 -5.64 -7.93
N SER A 97 16.80 -5.55 -7.42
CA SER A 97 16.44 -5.86 -6.03
C SER A 97 15.50 -7.06 -6.03
N PHE A 98 15.81 -8.05 -5.20
CA PHE A 98 14.89 -9.16 -4.89
C PHE A 98 14.43 -9.02 -3.45
N ALA A 99 13.21 -9.47 -3.15
CA ALA A 99 12.75 -9.45 -1.77
C ALA A 99 11.97 -10.69 -1.39
N VAL A 100 12.12 -11.04 -0.13
CA VAL A 100 11.25 -11.98 0.57
C VAL A 100 10.69 -11.26 1.78
N SER A 101 9.39 -11.38 1.97
CA SER A 101 8.67 -10.91 3.13
C SER A 101 8.02 -12.11 3.82
N ALA A 102 8.20 -12.22 5.12
CA ALA A 102 7.59 -13.26 5.94
C ALA A 102 6.89 -12.64 7.15
N GLY A 103 5.69 -13.08 7.43
CA GLY A 103 4.86 -12.51 8.47
C GLY A 103 3.69 -13.36 8.87
N ILE A 104 2.77 -12.75 9.59
CA ILE A 104 1.51 -13.35 10.03
C ILE A 104 0.34 -12.44 9.69
N ILE A 105 -0.79 -13.05 9.38
CA ILE A 105 -2.09 -12.42 9.22
C ILE A 105 -2.97 -12.87 10.37
N GLN A 106 -3.44 -11.92 11.17
CA GLN A 106 -4.47 -12.14 12.16
C GLN A 106 -5.79 -11.62 11.64
N LYS A 107 -6.79 -12.47 11.59
CA LYS A 107 -8.16 -12.11 11.24
C LYS A 107 -9.07 -12.34 12.43
N LYS A 108 -9.86 -11.33 12.79
CA LYS A 108 -10.79 -11.37 13.91
C LYS A 108 -12.17 -10.93 13.43
N MET A 109 -13.22 -11.64 13.89
CA MET A 109 -14.61 -11.27 13.65
C MET A 109 -15.28 -11.08 14.99
N ASP A 110 -15.92 -9.92 15.15
CA ASP A 110 -16.75 -9.60 16.30
C ASP A 110 -18.22 -9.89 15.95
N HIS A 111 -18.78 -10.87 16.63
CA HIS A 111 -20.17 -11.29 16.40
C HIS A 111 -21.20 -10.50 17.23
N SER A 112 -20.75 -9.71 18.21
CA SER A 112 -21.64 -9.01 19.15
C SER A 112 -22.55 -7.97 18.48
N THR A 113 -22.12 -7.48 17.31
CA THR A 113 -22.86 -6.48 16.53
C THR A 113 -23.71 -7.06 15.40
N LEU A 114 -23.62 -8.39 15.16
CA LEU A 114 -24.37 -9.05 14.10
C LEU A 114 -25.73 -9.51 14.61
N VAL A 115 -26.78 -9.22 13.83
CA VAL A 115 -28.15 -9.73 14.07
C VAL A 115 -28.40 -10.84 13.05
N PHE A 116 -28.59 -12.06 13.54
CA PHE A 116 -28.88 -13.22 12.69
C PHE A 116 -30.38 -13.36 12.44
N PRO A 117 -30.83 -13.96 11.32
CA PRO A 117 -32.25 -14.11 11.00
C PRO A 117 -33.07 -14.85 12.06
N ASN A 118 -32.45 -15.76 12.81
CA ASN A 118 -33.10 -16.47 13.93
C ASN A 118 -33.29 -15.62 15.21
N GLN A 119 -32.72 -14.42 15.25
CA GLN A 119 -32.88 -13.45 16.33
C GLN A 119 -33.99 -12.43 16.04
N ILE A 120 -34.54 -12.43 14.82
CA ILE A 120 -35.60 -11.49 14.41
C ILE A 120 -36.96 -12.13 14.69
N ASN A 121 -37.60 -11.74 15.75
CA ASN A 121 -38.99 -12.09 16.05
C ASN A 121 -39.95 -10.97 15.63
N SER A 122 -41.28 -11.25 15.63
CA SER A 122 -42.31 -10.26 15.32
C SER A 122 -42.23 -8.97 16.17
N ASP A 123 -41.62 -9.04 17.34
CA ASP A 123 -41.50 -7.94 18.31
C ASP A 123 -40.12 -7.23 18.26
N GLY A 124 -39.27 -7.57 17.28
CA GLY A 124 -37.96 -7.00 17.13
C GLY A 124 -36.79 -7.99 17.44
N PRO A 125 -35.55 -7.54 17.33
CA PRO A 125 -34.39 -8.40 17.57
C PRO A 125 -34.27 -8.78 19.05
N ASN A 126 -34.20 -10.07 19.35
CA ASN A 126 -33.90 -10.57 20.69
C ASN A 126 -32.44 -10.30 21.05
N SER A 127 -32.19 -9.81 22.26
CA SER A 127 -30.88 -9.41 22.75
C SER A 127 -29.95 -10.57 23.14
N VAL A 128 -30.35 -11.82 22.97
CA VAL A 128 -29.54 -12.98 23.35
C VAL A 128 -29.13 -13.76 22.12
N PRO A 129 -27.84 -13.70 21.71
CA PRO A 129 -27.30 -14.56 20.64
C PRO A 129 -27.27 -16.02 21.15
N GLN A 130 -28.06 -16.89 20.57
CA GLN A 130 -28.20 -18.26 21.10
C GLN A 130 -27.05 -19.21 20.70
N GLU A 131 -26.19 -18.83 19.76
CA GLU A 131 -25.22 -19.80 19.22
C GLU A 131 -23.75 -19.35 19.03
N ILE A 132 -23.40 -18.06 19.15
CA ILE A 132 -22.01 -17.65 18.95
C ILE A 132 -21.59 -16.64 20.03
N ASN A 133 -21.12 -17.13 21.16
CA ASN A 133 -20.71 -16.32 22.31
C ASN A 133 -19.20 -16.00 22.35
N SER A 134 -18.45 -16.18 21.24
CA SER A 134 -17.01 -15.91 21.26
C SER A 134 -16.54 -15.26 19.96
N ASP A 135 -15.77 -14.22 20.11
CA ASP A 135 -14.96 -13.65 19.04
C ASP A 135 -14.13 -14.76 18.37
N VAL A 136 -14.29 -14.94 17.08
CA VAL A 136 -13.45 -15.89 16.32
C VAL A 136 -12.22 -15.17 15.83
N SER A 137 -11.04 -15.66 16.24
CA SER A 137 -9.75 -15.13 15.80
C SER A 137 -8.92 -16.25 15.18
N LYS A 138 -8.25 -15.96 14.05
CA LYS A 138 -7.37 -16.86 13.35
C LYS A 138 -6.07 -16.18 12.98
N ILE A 139 -4.96 -16.86 13.26
CA ILE A 139 -3.62 -16.39 12.87
C ILE A 139 -3.08 -17.38 11.84
N THR A 140 -2.58 -16.85 10.72
CA THR A 140 -2.00 -17.64 9.63
C THR A 140 -0.67 -17.05 9.20
N PRO A 141 0.34 -17.90 8.90
CA PRO A 141 1.60 -17.43 8.32
C PRO A 141 1.37 -16.95 6.88
N ASP A 142 2.13 -15.93 6.49
CA ASP A 142 2.12 -15.40 5.13
C ASP A 142 3.53 -15.14 4.61
N ILE A 143 3.73 -15.40 3.32
CA ILE A 143 4.97 -15.15 2.60
C ILE A 143 4.65 -14.37 1.33
N SER A 144 5.45 -13.34 1.08
CA SER A 144 5.40 -12.54 -0.14
C SER A 144 6.78 -12.42 -0.76
N THR A 145 6.84 -12.25 -2.07
CA THR A 145 8.07 -12.08 -2.81
C THR A 145 7.99 -10.88 -3.74
N GLY A 146 9.13 -10.30 -4.08
CA GLY A 146 9.20 -9.19 -5.01
C GLY A 146 10.49 -9.12 -5.78
N MET A 147 10.41 -8.51 -6.95
CA MET A 147 11.54 -8.18 -7.81
C MET A 147 11.36 -6.76 -8.33
N LEU A 148 12.45 -5.99 -8.37
CA LEU A 148 12.45 -4.61 -8.83
C LEU A 148 13.75 -4.32 -9.56
N LEU A 149 13.65 -3.97 -10.84
CA LEU A 149 14.74 -3.42 -11.62
C LEU A 149 14.57 -1.90 -11.68
N TYR A 150 15.60 -1.14 -11.30
CA TYR A 150 15.50 0.31 -11.28
C TYR A 150 16.80 1.01 -11.65
N SER A 151 16.66 2.22 -12.14
CA SER A 151 17.70 3.21 -12.35
C SER A 151 17.35 4.51 -11.62
N SER A 152 18.06 5.62 -11.88
CA SER A 152 17.70 6.95 -11.36
C SER A 152 16.37 7.47 -11.91
N ASP A 153 15.93 7.02 -13.06
CA ASP A 153 14.80 7.62 -13.78
C ASP A 153 13.68 6.63 -14.09
N VAL A 154 13.95 5.34 -14.17
CA VAL A 154 12.98 4.31 -14.57
C VAL A 154 13.03 3.15 -13.61
N TYR A 155 11.87 2.57 -13.33
CA TYR A 155 11.77 1.29 -12.62
C TYR A 155 10.67 0.42 -13.21
N VAL A 156 10.86 -0.89 -13.09
CA VAL A 156 9.87 -1.91 -13.37
C VAL A 156 9.92 -2.96 -12.27
N GLY A 157 8.78 -3.39 -11.79
CA GLY A 157 8.71 -4.36 -10.72
C GLY A 157 7.55 -5.33 -10.84
N TYR A 158 7.74 -6.45 -10.17
CA TYR A 158 6.74 -7.49 -9.98
C TYR A 158 6.76 -7.96 -8.53
N SER A 159 5.60 -8.17 -7.95
CA SER A 159 5.46 -8.80 -6.65
C SER A 159 4.33 -9.82 -6.64
N MET A 160 4.49 -10.82 -5.76
CA MET A 160 3.47 -11.82 -5.48
C MET A 160 3.30 -11.92 -3.96
N HIS A 161 2.13 -11.52 -3.49
CA HIS A 161 1.73 -11.65 -2.08
C HIS A 161 0.92 -12.93 -1.89
N HIS A 162 0.87 -13.41 -0.66
CA HIS A 162 0.14 -14.63 -0.26
C HIS A 162 0.57 -15.87 -1.04
N VAL A 163 1.89 -16.08 -1.15
CA VAL A 163 2.48 -17.21 -1.90
C VAL A 163 1.93 -18.54 -1.39
N LEU A 164 1.75 -18.67 -0.07
CA LEU A 164 1.25 -19.88 0.59
C LEU A 164 -0.27 -20.08 0.44
N GLN A 165 -1.01 -19.07 0.00
CA GLN A 165 -2.47 -19.07 -0.05
C GLN A 165 -3.11 -19.59 1.26
N PRO A 166 -2.83 -18.95 2.41
CA PRO A 166 -3.31 -19.45 3.67
C PRO A 166 -4.84 -19.52 3.71
N ASN A 167 -5.37 -20.54 4.41
CA ASN A 167 -6.80 -20.60 4.69
C ASN A 167 -7.15 -19.52 5.72
N ASN A 168 -7.79 -18.45 5.28
CA ASN A 168 -8.10 -17.25 6.07
C ASN A 168 -9.60 -17.08 6.34
N ILE A 169 -10.42 -18.10 6.13
CA ILE A 169 -11.84 -18.07 6.46
C ILE A 169 -12.03 -18.36 7.96
N LEU A 170 -12.82 -17.53 8.62
CA LEU A 170 -13.16 -17.67 10.03
C LEU A 170 -14.34 -18.61 10.26
N LEU A 171 -15.33 -18.57 9.39
CA LEU A 171 -16.57 -19.36 9.47
C LEU A 171 -16.87 -20.02 8.12
N GLY A 172 -17.25 -21.30 8.14
CA GLY A 172 -17.65 -22.05 6.94
C GLY A 172 -16.53 -22.90 6.35
N PRO A 173 -16.74 -23.44 5.13
CA PRO A 173 -15.77 -24.31 4.47
C PRO A 173 -14.47 -23.57 4.19
N ALA A 174 -13.36 -24.31 4.14
CA ALA A 174 -12.03 -23.77 3.89
C ALA A 174 -12.01 -22.89 2.62
N GLY A 175 -11.48 -21.69 2.74
CA GLY A 175 -11.29 -20.76 1.61
C GLY A 175 -9.90 -20.18 1.63
N LEU A 176 -9.24 -20.25 0.49
CA LEU A 176 -7.88 -19.78 0.31
C LEU A 176 -7.85 -18.26 0.11
N LEU A 177 -6.89 -17.60 0.75
CA LEU A 177 -6.54 -16.24 0.40
C LEU A 177 -5.78 -16.27 -0.93
N TYR A 178 -6.38 -15.72 -1.99
CA TYR A 178 -5.78 -15.75 -3.31
C TYR A 178 -4.47 -14.99 -3.35
N ARG A 179 -3.51 -15.50 -4.14
CA ARG A 179 -2.29 -14.77 -4.47
C ARG A 179 -2.64 -13.44 -5.13
N ARG A 180 -1.99 -12.38 -4.68
CA ARG A 180 -2.06 -11.07 -5.32
C ARG A 180 -0.79 -10.86 -6.15
N HIS A 181 -0.96 -10.76 -7.44
CA HIS A 181 0.09 -10.42 -8.39
C HIS A 181 0.04 -8.93 -8.68
N THR A 182 1.16 -8.25 -8.54
CA THR A 182 1.27 -6.81 -8.84
C THR A 182 2.42 -6.61 -9.82
N MET A 183 2.14 -5.92 -10.93
CA MET A 183 3.13 -5.42 -11.87
C MET A 183 3.08 -3.90 -11.86
N HIS A 184 4.22 -3.27 -11.85
CA HIS A 184 4.27 -1.81 -11.85
C HIS A 184 5.46 -1.28 -12.65
N LEU A 185 5.25 -0.15 -13.29
CA LEU A 185 6.21 0.55 -14.12
C LEU A 185 6.09 2.04 -13.85
N GLY A 186 7.19 2.75 -13.77
CA GLY A 186 7.20 4.19 -13.66
C GLY A 186 8.49 4.82 -14.13
N THR A 187 8.42 6.10 -14.47
CA THR A 187 9.58 6.88 -14.89
C THR A 187 9.50 8.31 -14.36
N ASN A 188 10.67 8.95 -14.19
CA ASN A 188 10.80 10.37 -13.82
C ASN A 188 11.33 11.14 -15.02
N ILE A 189 10.54 12.05 -15.56
CA ILE A 189 10.88 12.91 -16.69
C ILE A 189 11.16 14.31 -16.13
N SER A 190 12.42 14.75 -16.19
CA SER A 190 12.78 16.11 -15.82
C SER A 190 12.30 17.08 -16.90
N LEU A 191 11.50 18.08 -16.51
CA LEU A 191 11.04 19.09 -17.45
C LEU A 191 12.15 20.09 -17.77
N PRO A 192 12.20 20.60 -19.01
CA PRO A 192 13.20 21.59 -19.40
C PRO A 192 13.06 22.87 -18.57
N LYS A 193 14.17 23.58 -18.41
CA LYS A 193 14.21 24.85 -17.72
C LYS A 193 13.44 25.90 -18.52
N PHE A 194 12.44 26.51 -17.88
CA PHE A 194 11.87 27.75 -18.41
C PHE A 194 12.76 28.95 -18.00
N PRO A 195 12.88 29.99 -18.83
CA PRO A 195 13.62 31.21 -18.48
C PRO A 195 13.11 31.76 -17.13
N GLY A 196 14.03 32.08 -16.22
CA GLY A 196 13.71 32.59 -14.89
C GLY A 196 13.56 31.57 -13.75
N ILE A 197 13.66 30.29 -14.03
CA ILE A 197 13.61 29.22 -12.99
C ILE A 197 15.03 28.80 -12.60
N THR A 198 15.34 28.85 -11.31
CA THR A 198 16.64 28.40 -10.78
C THR A 198 16.75 26.88 -10.78
N ASN A 199 17.98 26.32 -10.75
CA ASN A 199 18.23 24.88 -10.74
C ASN A 199 17.57 24.11 -9.57
N LYS A 200 17.16 24.80 -8.51
CA LYS A 200 16.48 24.22 -7.35
C LYS A 200 14.99 23.93 -7.59
N ASP A 201 14.41 24.48 -8.64
CA ASP A 201 12.97 24.41 -8.90
C ASP A 201 12.63 23.61 -10.16
N LEU A 202 13.51 22.68 -10.56
CA LEU A 202 13.24 21.80 -11.69
C LEU A 202 12.00 20.94 -11.39
N ALA A 203 10.99 21.09 -12.23
CA ALA A 203 9.80 20.28 -12.17
C ALA A 203 10.07 18.88 -12.78
N LYS A 204 9.42 17.86 -12.23
CA LYS A 204 9.47 16.49 -12.74
C LYS A 204 8.06 15.98 -12.96
N LEU A 205 7.87 15.24 -14.01
CA LEU A 205 6.69 14.41 -14.25
C LEU A 205 7.04 12.94 -14.03
N ALA A 206 6.17 12.22 -13.33
CA ALA A 206 6.36 10.81 -13.05
C ALA A 206 5.12 10.00 -13.46
N PRO A 207 4.98 9.67 -14.76
CA PRO A 207 3.94 8.75 -15.21
C PRO A 207 4.21 7.34 -14.69
N GLN A 208 3.12 6.65 -14.28
CA GLN A 208 3.19 5.32 -13.68
C GLN A 208 1.97 4.48 -14.06
N ILE A 209 2.18 3.18 -14.08
CA ILE A 209 1.15 2.17 -14.30
C ILE A 209 1.30 1.10 -13.22
N VAL A 210 0.19 0.71 -12.63
CA VAL A 210 0.11 -0.39 -11.67
C VAL A 210 -1.01 -1.34 -12.10
N PHE A 211 -0.67 -2.58 -12.29
CA PHE A 211 -1.60 -3.67 -12.59
C PHE A 211 -1.61 -4.65 -11.42
N GLN A 212 -2.80 -4.99 -10.92
CA GLN A 212 -2.98 -5.93 -9.82
C GLN A 212 -4.03 -6.97 -10.18
N LYS A 213 -3.76 -8.23 -9.80
CA LYS A 213 -4.70 -9.33 -9.94
C LYS A 213 -4.72 -10.17 -8.68
N GLN A 214 -5.90 -10.36 -8.08
CA GLN A 214 -6.12 -11.22 -6.93
C GLN A 214 -7.38 -12.06 -7.12
N GLY A 215 -7.20 -13.36 -7.35
CA GLY A 215 -8.31 -14.25 -7.72
C GLY A 215 -9.04 -13.79 -8.98
N PRO A 216 -10.37 -13.62 -8.95
CA PRO A 216 -11.15 -13.12 -10.08
C PRO A 216 -11.02 -11.60 -10.28
N HIS A 217 -10.53 -10.87 -9.28
CA HIS A 217 -10.43 -9.42 -9.34
C HIS A 217 -9.17 -8.97 -10.07
N THR A 218 -9.35 -8.06 -11.01
CA THR A 218 -8.27 -7.44 -11.78
C THR A 218 -8.45 -5.93 -11.72
N GLU A 219 -7.39 -5.21 -11.42
CA GLU A 219 -7.37 -3.76 -11.32
C GLU A 219 -6.20 -3.19 -12.09
N MET A 220 -6.44 -2.11 -12.82
CA MET A 220 -5.42 -1.36 -13.53
C MET A 220 -5.50 0.11 -13.12
N ASN A 221 -4.40 0.62 -12.59
CA ASN A 221 -4.24 2.01 -12.22
C ASN A 221 -3.19 2.65 -13.12
N PHE A 222 -3.49 3.80 -13.66
CA PHE A 222 -2.51 4.62 -14.36
C PHE A 222 -2.67 6.08 -13.97
N GLY A 223 -1.56 6.74 -13.84
CA GLY A 223 -1.55 8.12 -13.40
C GLY A 223 -0.20 8.78 -13.50
N MET A 224 -0.14 9.99 -13.02
CA MET A 224 1.05 10.80 -13.10
C MET A 224 1.16 11.69 -11.86
N TYR A 225 2.37 11.77 -11.32
CA TYR A 225 2.74 12.78 -10.34
C TYR A 225 3.49 13.93 -11.00
N PHE A 226 3.27 15.12 -10.48
CA PHE A 226 4.01 16.32 -10.81
C PHE A 226 4.70 16.82 -9.53
N PHE A 227 6.02 16.90 -9.58
CA PHE A 227 6.85 17.37 -8.48
C PHE A 227 7.43 18.73 -8.83
N LYS A 228 7.25 19.73 -7.96
CA LYS A 228 7.86 21.04 -8.09
C LYS A 228 8.30 21.55 -6.72
N SER A 229 9.61 21.73 -6.53
CA SER A 229 10.17 22.17 -5.25
C SER A 229 9.75 21.23 -4.10
N LYS A 230 8.92 21.71 -3.20
CA LYS A 230 8.40 20.94 -2.05
C LYS A 230 7.00 20.35 -2.28
N PHE A 231 6.37 20.68 -3.40
CA PHE A 231 4.99 20.29 -3.68
C PHE A 231 4.93 19.09 -4.61
N THR A 232 4.02 18.19 -4.31
CA THR A 232 3.67 17.03 -5.12
C THR A 232 2.19 17.13 -5.42
N THR A 233 1.82 16.97 -6.68
CA THR A 233 0.43 16.76 -7.08
C THR A 233 0.36 15.52 -7.95
N GLY A 234 -0.76 14.82 -7.94
CA GLY A 234 -0.94 13.62 -8.74
C GLY A 234 -2.37 13.46 -9.19
N LEU A 235 -2.54 12.90 -10.37
CA LEU A 235 -3.82 12.51 -10.92
C LEU A 235 -3.72 11.06 -11.38
N TRP A 236 -4.67 10.21 -10.91
CA TRP A 236 -4.72 8.81 -11.21
C TRP A 236 -6.13 8.41 -11.64
N TYR A 237 -6.18 7.43 -12.51
CA TYR A 237 -7.40 6.74 -12.88
C TYR A 237 -7.30 5.28 -12.45
N ARG A 238 -8.23 4.84 -11.63
CA ARG A 238 -8.44 3.44 -11.26
C ARG A 238 -9.51 2.89 -12.16
N GLY A 239 -9.16 1.88 -12.96
CA GLY A 239 -10.01 1.37 -14.03
C GLY A 239 -11.45 1.13 -13.58
N GLU A 240 -12.39 1.86 -14.19
CA GLU A 240 -13.85 1.81 -13.99
C GLU A 240 -14.36 2.10 -12.56
N ASP A 241 -13.48 2.46 -11.61
CA ASP A 241 -13.84 2.65 -10.19
C ASP A 241 -13.73 4.11 -9.75
N ALA A 242 -12.57 4.75 -9.90
CA ALA A 242 -12.35 6.08 -9.33
C ALA A 242 -11.35 6.95 -10.10
N LEU A 243 -11.53 8.27 -9.98
CA LEU A 243 -10.51 9.27 -10.25
C LEU A 243 -9.88 9.69 -8.91
N ILE A 244 -8.56 9.69 -8.84
CA ILE A 244 -7.82 9.95 -7.60
C ILE A 244 -7.01 11.23 -7.77
N LEU A 245 -7.25 12.19 -6.91
CA LEU A 245 -6.46 13.40 -6.80
C LEU A 245 -5.51 13.28 -5.60
N VAL A 246 -4.24 13.56 -5.81
CA VAL A 246 -3.21 13.53 -4.77
C VAL A 246 -2.57 14.89 -4.63
N VAL A 247 -2.39 15.35 -3.40
CA VAL A 247 -1.60 16.54 -3.07
C VAL A 247 -0.64 16.21 -1.93
N GLY A 248 0.55 16.76 -1.96
CA GLY A 248 1.53 16.50 -0.93
C GLY A 248 2.56 17.62 -0.77
N VAL A 249 3.18 17.63 0.39
CA VAL A 249 4.29 18.52 0.71
C VAL A 249 5.47 17.69 1.20
N GLN A 250 6.62 17.91 0.62
CA GLN A 250 7.84 17.19 0.91
C GLN A 250 8.95 18.16 1.36
N SER A 251 9.62 17.79 2.44
CA SER A 251 10.84 18.42 2.93
C SER A 251 11.97 17.38 2.95
N ASN A 252 13.18 17.79 3.31
CA ASN A 252 14.31 16.86 3.39
C ASN A 252 14.07 15.68 4.34
N LYS A 253 13.31 15.89 5.43
CA LYS A 253 13.06 14.88 6.47
C LYS A 253 11.61 14.43 6.55
N TYR A 254 10.66 15.27 6.19
CA TYR A 254 9.24 15.02 6.36
C TYR A 254 8.54 15.07 5.03
N SER A 255 7.58 14.18 4.81
CA SER A 255 6.58 14.36 3.76
C SER A 255 5.18 14.05 4.29
N PHE A 256 4.21 14.80 3.78
CA PHE A 256 2.80 14.63 4.06
C PHE A 256 2.05 14.54 2.75
N GLY A 257 1.13 13.60 2.66
CA GLY A 257 0.29 13.39 1.50
C GLY A 257 -1.16 13.29 1.89
N PHE A 258 -2.01 13.79 1.02
CA PHE A 258 -3.45 13.68 1.08
C PHE A 258 -3.95 13.25 -0.29
N SER A 259 -4.90 12.33 -0.33
CA SER A 259 -5.61 11.98 -1.57
C SER A 259 -7.09 11.82 -1.35
N TYR A 260 -7.84 12.09 -2.41
CA TYR A 260 -9.26 11.87 -2.49
C TYR A 260 -9.58 11.06 -3.73
N ASP A 261 -10.28 9.95 -3.52
CA ASP A 261 -10.78 9.08 -4.58
C ASP A 261 -12.23 9.43 -4.87
N ALA A 262 -12.49 10.08 -5.99
CA ALA A 262 -13.85 10.32 -6.47
C ALA A 262 -14.36 9.06 -7.17
N THR A 263 -15.34 8.36 -6.59
CA THR A 263 -15.97 7.17 -7.18
C THR A 263 -16.71 7.55 -8.45
N ILE A 264 -16.41 6.87 -9.57
CA ILE A 264 -17.09 7.05 -10.88
C ILE A 264 -17.90 5.81 -11.29
N SER A 265 -17.80 4.73 -10.50
CA SER A 265 -18.58 3.51 -10.70
C SER A 265 -20.05 3.69 -10.28
N LYS A 266 -20.86 2.65 -10.47
CA LYS A 266 -22.29 2.64 -10.07
C LYS A 266 -22.54 2.91 -8.59
N LEU A 267 -21.48 2.89 -7.76
CA LEU A 267 -21.54 3.28 -6.35
C LEU A 267 -21.45 4.80 -6.12
N SER A 268 -21.24 5.60 -7.15
CA SER A 268 -21.09 7.07 -7.02
C SER A 268 -22.29 7.74 -6.33
N ASP A 269 -23.49 7.23 -6.52
CA ASP A 269 -24.72 7.80 -5.95
C ASP A 269 -24.87 7.52 -4.45
N GLN A 270 -24.11 6.57 -3.92
CA GLN A 270 -24.23 6.10 -2.53
C GLN A 270 -22.95 6.29 -1.70
N SER A 271 -21.80 6.54 -2.34
CA SER A 271 -20.52 6.63 -1.65
C SER A 271 -19.90 8.03 -1.77
N LEU A 272 -19.35 8.52 -0.65
CA LEU A 272 -18.54 9.74 -0.63
C LEU A 272 -17.11 9.53 -1.13
N GLY A 273 -16.80 8.39 -1.77
CA GLY A 273 -15.47 8.05 -2.23
C GLY A 273 -14.55 7.56 -1.12
N ALA A 274 -13.25 7.90 -1.18
CA ALA A 274 -12.31 7.56 -0.13
C ALA A 274 -11.30 8.69 0.11
N LEU A 275 -10.89 8.80 1.37
CA LEU A 275 -9.85 9.74 1.83
C LEU A 275 -8.63 8.95 2.28
N GLU A 276 -7.43 9.41 1.90
CA GLU A 276 -6.19 8.80 2.37
C GLU A 276 -5.20 9.89 2.80
N ILE A 277 -4.57 9.70 3.95
CA ILE A 277 -3.54 10.57 4.50
C ILE A 277 -2.28 9.75 4.72
N SER A 278 -1.13 10.32 4.36
CA SER A 278 0.16 9.72 4.64
C SER A 278 1.13 10.71 5.27
N ALA A 279 2.01 10.19 6.10
CA ALA A 279 3.11 10.94 6.68
C ALA A 279 4.38 10.08 6.64
N SER A 280 5.51 10.69 6.32
CA SER A 280 6.80 10.00 6.41
C SER A 280 7.87 10.83 7.09
N TYR A 281 8.80 10.13 7.72
CA TYR A 281 9.98 10.72 8.33
C TYR A 281 11.24 9.97 7.89
N LYS A 282 12.21 10.69 7.34
CA LYS A 282 13.54 10.21 6.98
C LYS A 282 14.52 10.56 8.08
N PHE A 283 15.16 9.55 8.65
CA PHE A 283 16.21 9.71 9.65
C PHE A 283 17.50 10.24 8.98
N ASN A 284 18.42 10.69 9.80
CA ASN A 284 19.75 11.06 9.30
C ASN A 284 20.44 9.82 8.75
N CYS A 285 21.02 9.95 7.56
CA CYS A 285 21.81 8.88 6.98
C CYS A 285 23.07 8.65 7.83
N VAL A 286 23.29 7.43 8.25
CA VAL A 286 24.57 7.03 8.83
C VAL A 286 25.54 6.88 7.67
N SER A 287 26.43 7.85 7.47
CA SER A 287 27.48 7.81 6.46
C SER A 287 28.41 6.62 6.74
N ARG A 288 28.15 5.49 6.09
CA ARG A 288 29.10 4.37 6.06
C ARG A 288 29.54 4.09 4.64
N SER A 289 30.84 4.21 4.45
CA SER A 289 31.62 3.82 3.27
C SER A 289 31.50 4.71 2.04
N LYS A 290 32.59 5.43 1.75
CA LYS A 290 32.80 6.30 0.55
C LYS A 290 32.88 5.53 -0.78
N ASN A 291 32.74 4.21 -0.83
CA ASN A 291 33.10 3.38 -2.00
C ASN A 291 31.95 2.60 -2.64
N ILE A 292 30.68 2.92 -2.36
CA ILE A 292 29.57 2.25 -3.04
C ILE A 292 28.82 3.33 -3.83
N ASN A 293 28.97 3.32 -5.16
CA ASN A 293 28.08 4.04 -6.07
C ASN A 293 26.67 3.42 -5.91
N ARG A 294 25.82 4.06 -5.13
CA ARG A 294 24.42 3.63 -4.96
C ARG A 294 23.56 4.45 -5.90
N ILE A 295 22.70 3.75 -6.60
CA ILE A 295 21.64 4.35 -7.40
C ILE A 295 20.41 4.38 -6.51
N ASP A 296 19.84 5.56 -6.29
CA ASP A 296 18.56 5.71 -5.64
C ASP A 296 17.45 5.34 -6.63
N CYS A 297 16.46 4.59 -6.16
CA CYS A 297 15.25 4.36 -6.94
C CYS A 297 14.54 5.70 -7.16
N PRO A 298 13.90 5.92 -8.33
CA PRO A 298 13.16 7.14 -8.57
C PRO A 298 12.25 7.48 -7.40
N SER A 299 12.38 8.70 -6.87
CA SER A 299 11.48 9.19 -5.83
C SER A 299 10.12 9.48 -6.46
N PHE A 300 9.11 8.90 -5.89
CA PHE A 300 7.74 9.26 -6.19
C PHE A 300 7.33 10.42 -5.34
#